data_95e0b63c7d6f14fd61bc9995072cd92c
#
_entry.id   95e0b63c7d6f14fd61bc9995072cd92c
#
_cell.length_a   1.000
_cell.length_b   1.000
_cell.length_c   1.000
_cell.angle_alpha   90.00
_cell.angle_beta   90.00
_cell.angle_gamma   90.00
#
_symmetry.space_group_name_H-M   'P 1'
#
loop_
_entity.id
_entity.type
_entity.pdbx_description
1 polymer ?
#
loop_
_entity_poly.entity_id
_entity_poly.type
_entity_poly.pdbx_seq_one_letter_code
_entity_poly.pdbx_strand_id
1 'polypeptide(L)'
;MIALTVFVLVAALAVPIMRTQANKPVVVSIDPPIGEPGGLLLIEGKHFGPQRGEGRVEFDGAAPTASSYISWTDGRIELRVPLYAESSLVHVITETGRSNARMFMSRALLPSAPSGAGSRALGPSIESLSTDSGSIGSLVSIKGLNFGTNRGDSEVLFTWVGASAMQMTNDEAGRGYVSPQDSSGEYESWSDKELRVRVPDGAVTGGIAVSTAKGTSPVRYFQVSDTPGTKTYSGRRTYALSTFVTISRVQSTGQNSLYIWMPFPVKTPSQRGVKALGRTTEPLLPDYRGLSAYRLVDLAPDTLSSLGQDHVVQIFGIETEVKADKIKSPPSPEPRLYEMLVQPDALVPAADPAIVALAKTAAGREKNHYLVARAALETLQATVRYDANAGFESPVKALSASRADSWDMALLYASMLRASGVPALPVAGILVDDSRRAWRHAWTEFYIYGFGWIPVDPVLASGGNVGNFLPPFADRSRYFGNLDDRHIAFSRGLASVDRIT
;
A
#
# COMPACT_ATOMS: atom_id res chain seq x y z
N MET A 1 45.97 -40.48 10.53
CA MET A 1 45.56 -39.97 11.84
C MET A 1 44.99 -38.51 11.80
N ILE A 2 45.59 -37.58 11.07
CA ILE A 2 45.15 -36.16 11.04
C ILE A 2 43.75 -36.02 10.42
N ALA A 3 43.40 -36.75 9.35
CA ALA A 3 42.09 -36.66 8.70
C ALA A 3 40.92 -37.15 9.59
N LEU A 4 41.16 -38.14 10.44
CA LEU A 4 40.14 -38.68 11.34
C LEU A 4 39.85 -37.68 12.49
N THR A 5 40.90 -37.01 12.97
CA THR A 5 40.80 -36.02 14.05
C THR A 5 40.03 -34.76 13.58
N VAL A 6 40.24 -34.29 12.35
CA VAL A 6 39.53 -33.15 11.76
C VAL A 6 38.05 -33.50 11.54
N PHE A 7 37.73 -34.73 11.09
CA PHE A 7 36.35 -35.17 10.92
C PHE A 7 35.59 -35.27 12.23
N VAL A 8 36.22 -35.76 13.30
CA VAL A 8 35.62 -35.80 14.65
C VAL A 8 35.41 -34.39 15.21
N LEU A 9 36.35 -33.46 14.98
CA LEU A 9 36.23 -32.07 15.43
C LEU A 9 35.11 -31.32 14.68
N VAL A 10 34.98 -31.51 13.36
CA VAL A 10 33.91 -30.93 12.54
C VAL A 10 32.54 -31.51 12.94
N ALA A 11 32.47 -32.84 13.17
CA ALA A 11 31.25 -33.49 13.63
C ALA A 11 30.86 -33.04 15.04
N ALA A 12 31.84 -32.87 15.96
CA ALA A 12 31.59 -32.38 17.32
C ALA A 12 31.11 -30.93 17.38
N LEU A 13 31.48 -30.09 16.40
CA LEU A 13 30.99 -28.72 16.26
C LEU A 13 29.67 -28.64 15.48
N ALA A 14 29.45 -29.51 14.51
CA ALA A 14 28.23 -29.51 13.70
C ALA A 14 26.99 -30.02 14.46
N VAL A 15 27.17 -31.01 15.34
CA VAL A 15 26.08 -31.61 16.13
C VAL A 15 25.39 -30.59 17.07
N PRO A 16 26.10 -29.76 17.87
CA PRO A 16 25.44 -28.71 18.67
C PRO A 16 24.79 -27.61 17.82
N ILE A 17 25.40 -27.23 16.67
CA ILE A 17 24.82 -26.23 15.75
C ILE A 17 23.52 -26.76 15.13
N MET A 18 23.50 -28.03 14.70
CA MET A 18 22.28 -28.67 14.18
C MET A 18 21.21 -28.82 15.26
N ARG A 19 21.58 -29.15 16.52
CA ARG A 19 20.62 -29.23 17.64
C ARG A 19 20.03 -27.87 18.02
N THR A 20 20.81 -26.81 18.01
CA THR A 20 20.30 -25.46 18.28
C THR A 20 19.36 -24.95 17.19
N GLN A 21 19.59 -25.33 15.93
CA GLN A 21 18.65 -25.01 14.85
C GLN A 21 17.35 -25.85 14.87
N ALA A 22 17.44 -27.11 15.26
CA ALA A 22 16.29 -28.03 15.31
C ALA A 22 15.29 -27.70 16.42
N ASN A 23 15.73 -27.02 17.49
CA ASN A 23 14.92 -26.72 18.68
C ASN A 23 14.62 -25.24 18.86
N LYS A 24 14.72 -24.41 17.81
CA LYS A 24 14.30 -23.01 17.90
C LYS A 24 12.81 -22.92 18.24
N PRO A 25 12.42 -21.98 19.09
CA PRO A 25 11.00 -21.76 19.39
C PRO A 25 10.24 -21.38 18.12
N VAL A 26 9.02 -21.90 18.00
CA VAL A 26 8.11 -21.60 16.87
C VAL A 26 6.76 -21.22 17.43
N VAL A 27 6.29 -20.02 17.14
CA VAL A 27 4.92 -19.57 17.46
C VAL A 27 3.99 -20.00 16.34
N VAL A 28 3.00 -20.82 16.67
CA VAL A 28 1.97 -21.29 15.76
C VAL A 28 0.81 -20.30 15.71
N SER A 29 0.32 -19.89 16.89
CA SER A 29 -0.80 -18.93 17.01
C SER A 29 -0.64 -18.07 18.25
N ILE A 30 -1.34 -16.93 18.24
CA ILE A 30 -1.64 -16.11 19.42
C ILE A 30 -3.14 -15.89 19.48
N ASP A 31 -3.71 -15.92 20.68
CA ASP A 31 -5.15 -15.76 20.90
C ASP A 31 -5.41 -14.91 22.17
N PRO A 32 -6.17 -13.81 22.08
CA PRO A 32 -6.67 -13.22 20.85
C PRO A 32 -5.56 -12.45 20.09
N PRO A 33 -5.58 -12.45 18.74
CA PRO A 33 -4.64 -11.63 17.96
C PRO A 33 -4.95 -10.13 18.05
N ILE A 34 -6.15 -9.80 18.53
CA ILE A 34 -6.61 -8.43 18.81
C ILE A 34 -7.12 -8.42 20.25
N GLY A 35 -6.44 -7.68 21.10
CA GLY A 35 -6.76 -7.62 22.53
C GLY A 35 -6.55 -6.23 23.12
N GLU A 36 -6.73 -6.12 24.42
CA GLU A 36 -6.51 -4.88 25.16
C GLU A 36 -5.25 -4.98 26.00
N PRO A 37 -4.51 -3.88 26.22
CA PRO A 37 -3.47 -3.82 27.23
C PRO A 37 -4.01 -4.30 28.58
N GLY A 38 -3.24 -5.16 29.26
CA GLY A 38 -3.68 -5.83 30.50
C GLY A 38 -4.54 -7.06 30.29
N GLY A 39 -5.07 -7.29 29.09
CA GLY A 39 -5.85 -8.48 28.73
C GLY A 39 -5.00 -9.76 28.71
N LEU A 40 -5.66 -10.89 28.64
CA LEU A 40 -5.02 -12.20 28.56
C LEU A 40 -4.59 -12.47 27.11
N LEU A 41 -3.36 -12.98 26.92
CA LEU A 41 -2.83 -13.47 25.65
C LEU A 41 -2.33 -14.89 25.82
N LEU A 42 -2.80 -15.78 24.95
CA LEU A 42 -2.34 -17.14 24.81
C LEU A 42 -1.43 -17.24 23.58
N ILE A 43 -0.27 -17.83 23.74
CA ILE A 43 0.68 -18.13 22.66
C ILE A 43 0.82 -19.65 22.57
N GLU A 44 0.47 -20.23 21.44
CA GLU A 44 0.66 -21.64 21.17
C GLU A 44 1.81 -21.86 20.18
N GLY A 45 2.56 -22.93 20.39
CA GLY A 45 3.74 -23.18 19.56
C GLY A 45 4.50 -24.44 19.94
N LYS A 46 5.80 -24.40 19.75
CA LYS A 46 6.72 -25.53 20.03
C LYS A 46 8.06 -24.99 20.50
N HIS A 47 8.73 -25.80 21.33
CA HIS A 47 10.10 -25.55 21.78
C HIS A 47 10.25 -24.26 22.61
N PHE A 48 9.23 -23.94 23.42
CA PHE A 48 9.32 -22.84 24.36
C PHE A 48 10.07 -23.21 25.64
N GLY A 49 10.31 -24.52 25.85
CA GLY A 49 10.90 -25.07 27.06
C GLY A 49 9.86 -25.44 28.12
N PRO A 50 10.17 -26.43 28.97
CA PRO A 50 9.22 -26.96 29.97
C PRO A 50 8.85 -25.94 31.07
N GLN A 51 9.65 -24.90 31.20
CA GLN A 51 9.44 -23.75 32.10
C GLN A 51 10.12 -22.51 31.53
N ARG A 52 9.74 -21.33 32.00
CA ARG A 52 10.20 -20.07 31.48
C ARG A 52 11.73 -19.88 31.54
N GLY A 53 12.36 -20.15 32.71
CA GLY A 53 13.78 -19.87 32.92
C GLY A 53 14.12 -18.42 32.54
N GLU A 54 15.13 -18.25 31.64
CA GLU A 54 15.51 -16.97 31.03
C GLU A 54 14.63 -16.62 29.81
N GLY A 55 13.65 -17.46 29.48
CA GLY A 55 12.73 -17.25 28.38
C GLY A 55 11.86 -16.01 28.60
N ARG A 56 11.54 -15.34 27.49
CA ARG A 56 10.66 -14.18 27.50
C ARG A 56 9.87 -14.06 26.20
N VAL A 57 8.74 -13.40 26.29
CA VAL A 57 7.97 -12.92 25.14
C VAL A 57 8.38 -11.48 24.90
N GLU A 58 8.63 -11.10 23.67
CA GLU A 58 8.92 -9.72 23.27
C GLU A 58 7.78 -9.17 22.42
N PHE A 59 7.37 -7.94 22.74
CA PHE A 59 6.47 -7.11 21.96
C PHE A 59 7.32 -5.99 21.37
N ASP A 60 7.63 -6.05 20.05
CA ASP A 60 8.55 -5.15 19.35
C ASP A 60 9.91 -4.93 20.05
N GLY A 61 10.46 -6.01 20.61
CA GLY A 61 11.76 -6.00 21.29
C GLY A 61 11.69 -5.66 22.78
N ALA A 62 10.55 -5.25 23.31
CA ALA A 62 10.37 -5.03 24.75
C ALA A 62 9.69 -6.24 25.42
N ALA A 63 10.23 -6.70 26.55
CA ALA A 63 9.66 -7.81 27.29
C ALA A 63 8.80 -7.32 28.47
N PRO A 64 7.64 -7.96 28.75
CA PRO A 64 6.85 -7.67 29.93
C PRO A 64 7.56 -8.10 31.20
N THR A 65 7.12 -7.56 32.34
CA THR A 65 7.64 -7.93 33.66
C THR A 65 7.34 -9.39 33.98
N ALA A 66 8.09 -9.98 34.88
CA ALA A 66 7.91 -11.38 35.30
C ALA A 66 6.50 -11.67 35.82
N SER A 67 5.85 -10.71 36.47
CA SER A 67 4.48 -10.81 36.96
C SER A 67 3.40 -10.87 35.90
N SER A 68 3.73 -10.54 34.65
CA SER A 68 2.79 -10.62 33.54
C SER A 68 2.55 -12.07 33.09
N TYR A 69 3.47 -12.99 33.34
CA TYR A 69 3.35 -14.39 32.92
C TYR A 69 2.48 -15.17 33.91
N ILE A 70 1.49 -15.88 33.38
CA ILE A 70 0.55 -16.71 34.13
C ILE A 70 0.97 -18.18 34.06
N SER A 71 1.31 -18.67 32.85
CA SER A 71 1.79 -20.02 32.67
C SER A 71 2.80 -20.09 31.52
N TRP A 72 3.71 -21.09 31.63
CA TRP A 72 4.70 -21.36 30.59
C TRP A 72 4.97 -22.86 30.50
N THR A 73 4.76 -23.44 29.33
CA THR A 73 5.08 -24.83 28.98
C THR A 73 5.78 -24.88 27.65
N ASP A 74 6.26 -26.03 27.22
CA ASP A 74 6.95 -26.18 25.95
C ASP A 74 6.12 -25.82 24.70
N GLY A 75 4.80 -25.94 24.79
CA GLY A 75 3.87 -25.65 23.67
C GLY A 75 2.92 -24.49 23.92
N ARG A 76 2.90 -23.91 25.12
CA ARG A 76 1.90 -22.90 25.48
C ARG A 76 2.42 -21.92 26.51
N ILE A 77 2.22 -20.63 26.21
CA ILE A 77 2.51 -19.52 27.10
C ILE A 77 1.24 -18.71 27.27
N GLU A 78 0.93 -18.37 28.52
CA GLU A 78 -0.19 -17.52 28.87
C GLU A 78 0.34 -16.33 29.67
N LEU A 79 0.02 -15.11 29.20
CA LEU A 79 0.51 -13.89 29.84
C LEU A 79 -0.50 -12.76 29.70
N ARG A 80 -0.35 -11.72 30.51
CA ARG A 80 -1.07 -10.46 30.34
C ARG A 80 -0.34 -9.57 29.36
N VAL A 81 -1.08 -9.03 28.39
CA VAL A 81 -0.57 -8.07 27.41
C VAL A 81 0.00 -6.85 28.16
N PRO A 82 1.25 -6.45 27.92
CA PRO A 82 1.82 -5.26 28.54
C PRO A 82 1.02 -4.00 28.20
N LEU A 83 1.00 -3.02 29.09
CA LEU A 83 0.29 -1.76 28.88
C LEU A 83 0.86 -0.94 27.72
N TYR A 84 2.11 -1.16 27.34
CA TYR A 84 2.77 -0.52 26.21
C TYR A 84 2.60 -1.29 24.89
N ALA A 85 2.02 -2.51 24.93
CA ALA A 85 1.81 -3.28 23.74
C ALA A 85 0.60 -2.75 22.99
N GLU A 86 0.87 -2.08 21.89
CA GLU A 86 -0.14 -1.53 21.02
C GLU A 86 -0.34 -2.46 19.80
N SER A 87 0.25 -2.17 18.64
CA SER A 87 0.35 -3.15 17.54
C SER A 87 1.79 -3.61 17.47
N SER A 88 2.04 -4.84 17.85
CA SER A 88 3.40 -5.34 18.12
C SER A 88 3.64 -6.68 17.45
N LEU A 89 4.87 -6.88 16.97
CA LEU A 89 5.35 -8.20 16.60
C LEU A 89 5.75 -8.97 17.87
N VAL A 90 5.01 -10.03 18.12
CA VAL A 90 5.23 -10.92 19.27
C VAL A 90 6.19 -12.03 18.89
N HIS A 91 7.26 -12.15 19.65
CA HIS A 91 8.25 -13.23 19.55
C HIS A 91 8.40 -13.94 20.88
N VAL A 92 8.72 -15.21 20.83
CA VAL A 92 9.20 -15.97 21.99
C VAL A 92 10.72 -16.11 21.87
N ILE A 93 11.43 -15.70 22.91
CA ILE A 93 12.88 -15.82 23.04
C ILE A 93 13.15 -16.90 24.08
N THR A 94 14.00 -17.86 23.74
CA THR A 94 14.49 -18.90 24.63
C THR A 94 16.02 -18.99 24.53
N GLU A 95 16.66 -19.84 25.31
CA GLU A 95 18.10 -20.10 25.22
C GLU A 95 18.52 -20.62 23.81
N THR A 96 17.59 -21.27 23.08
CA THR A 96 17.82 -21.81 21.76
C THR A 96 17.62 -20.81 20.61
N GLY A 97 17.11 -19.60 20.92
CA GLY A 97 16.99 -18.52 19.98
C GLY A 97 15.63 -17.79 20.00
N ARG A 98 15.37 -17.06 18.92
CA ARG A 98 14.16 -16.26 18.72
C ARG A 98 13.22 -16.97 17.75
N SER A 99 11.91 -16.97 18.06
CA SER A 99 10.85 -17.53 17.21
C SER A 99 10.56 -16.66 15.97
N ASN A 100 9.77 -17.20 15.05
CA ASN A 100 9.01 -16.41 14.10
C ASN A 100 8.09 -15.42 14.83
N ALA A 101 7.73 -14.34 14.14
CA ALA A 101 6.81 -13.31 14.64
C ALA A 101 5.34 -13.73 14.49
N ARG A 102 4.49 -13.24 15.37
CA ARG A 102 3.05 -13.09 15.20
C ARG A 102 2.64 -11.68 15.57
N MET A 103 1.71 -11.11 14.82
CA MET A 103 1.23 -9.76 15.12
C MET A 103 0.14 -9.81 16.16
N PHE A 104 0.31 -9.00 17.20
CA PHE A 104 -0.73 -8.63 18.16
C PHE A 104 -1.17 -7.20 17.88
N MET A 105 -2.46 -6.92 17.91
CA MET A 105 -3.01 -5.58 17.77
C MET A 105 -3.79 -5.18 19.01
N SER A 106 -3.51 -3.99 19.53
CA SER A 106 -4.32 -3.42 20.59
C SER A 106 -5.67 -2.96 20.06
N ARG A 107 -6.73 -3.38 20.73
CA ARG A 107 -8.10 -2.92 20.46
C ARG A 107 -8.24 -1.41 20.59
N ALA A 108 -7.43 -0.76 21.43
CA ALA A 108 -7.43 0.69 21.60
C ALA A 108 -7.01 1.46 20.33
N LEU A 109 -6.29 0.81 19.40
CA LEU A 109 -5.91 1.38 18.10
C LEU A 109 -6.97 1.20 17.03
N LEU A 110 -7.98 0.38 17.31
CA LEU A 110 -9.10 0.23 16.40
C LEU A 110 -10.05 1.42 16.60
N PRO A 111 -10.68 1.93 15.52
CA PRO A 111 -11.60 3.04 15.64
C PRO A 111 -12.70 2.71 16.65
N SER A 112 -12.71 3.41 17.76
CA SER A 112 -13.84 3.36 18.70
C SER A 112 -14.96 4.22 18.14
N ALA A 113 -16.21 3.79 18.26
CA ALA A 113 -17.33 4.65 18.02
C ALA A 113 -17.20 5.88 18.94
N PRO A 114 -17.44 7.12 18.47
CA PRO A 114 -17.43 8.28 19.32
C PRO A 114 -18.44 8.09 20.46
N SER A 115 -17.94 8.18 21.70
CA SER A 115 -18.78 8.09 22.92
C SER A 115 -19.58 9.39 23.08
N GLY A 116 -20.59 9.58 22.24
CA GLY A 116 -21.58 10.65 22.36
C GLY A 116 -22.84 10.10 23.02
N ALA A 117 -23.07 10.42 24.26
CA ALA A 117 -24.35 10.20 24.91
C ALA A 117 -25.45 11.05 24.24
N GLY A 118 -26.13 10.46 23.26
CA GLY A 118 -27.24 11.09 22.57
C GLY A 118 -27.74 10.21 21.47
N SER A 119 -28.82 9.46 21.71
CA SER A 119 -29.53 8.59 20.78
C SER A 119 -28.69 7.43 20.23
N ARG A 120 -29.03 6.20 20.60
CA ARG A 120 -28.50 4.97 20.02
C ARG A 120 -28.93 4.83 18.55
N ALA A 121 -28.35 5.61 17.67
CA ALA A 121 -28.25 5.21 16.28
C ALA A 121 -27.37 3.96 16.28
N LEU A 122 -27.95 2.81 15.97
CA LEU A 122 -27.25 1.55 15.89
C LEU A 122 -26.10 1.72 14.88
N GLY A 123 -24.85 1.70 15.37
CA GLY A 123 -23.67 1.74 14.52
C GLY A 123 -23.58 0.49 13.63
N PRO A 124 -22.64 0.46 12.68
CA PRO A 124 -22.43 -0.72 11.84
C PRO A 124 -22.05 -1.94 12.68
N SER A 125 -22.51 -3.12 12.28
CA SER A 125 -22.12 -4.39 12.90
C SER A 125 -21.88 -5.47 11.86
N ILE A 126 -20.78 -6.21 12.02
CA ILE A 126 -20.46 -7.38 11.18
C ILE A 126 -21.03 -8.62 11.84
N GLU A 127 -21.94 -9.31 11.17
CA GLU A 127 -22.52 -10.58 11.63
C GLU A 127 -21.65 -11.77 11.18
N SER A 128 -21.27 -11.79 9.89
CA SER A 128 -20.45 -12.86 9.33
C SER A 128 -19.58 -12.38 8.15
N LEU A 129 -18.52 -13.13 7.90
CA LEU A 129 -17.71 -13.07 6.69
C LEU A 129 -17.97 -14.31 5.85
N SER A 130 -17.90 -14.20 4.52
CA SER A 130 -18.00 -15.37 3.62
C SER A 130 -16.85 -16.36 3.80
N THR A 131 -15.71 -15.85 4.27
CA THR A 131 -14.51 -16.60 4.63
C THR A 131 -13.74 -15.81 5.69
N ASP A 132 -13.02 -16.49 6.56
CA ASP A 132 -12.13 -15.90 7.57
C ASP A 132 -10.68 -15.81 7.09
N SER A 133 -10.40 -16.22 5.85
CA SER A 133 -9.08 -16.17 5.25
C SER A 133 -9.12 -15.92 3.75
N GLY A 134 -8.05 -15.32 3.22
CA GLY A 134 -7.89 -15.10 1.79
C GLY A 134 -6.57 -14.41 1.45
N SER A 135 -6.19 -14.42 0.18
CA SER A 135 -5.01 -13.69 -0.31
C SER A 135 -5.37 -12.26 -0.71
N ILE A 136 -4.35 -11.41 -0.89
CA ILE A 136 -4.53 -10.07 -1.47
C ILE A 136 -5.28 -10.18 -2.80
N GLY A 137 -6.35 -9.38 -2.96
CA GLY A 137 -7.23 -9.41 -4.14
C GLY A 137 -8.36 -10.43 -4.09
N SER A 138 -8.40 -11.36 -3.11
CA SER A 138 -9.53 -12.28 -2.96
C SER A 138 -10.78 -11.52 -2.50
N LEU A 139 -11.94 -11.99 -2.97
CA LEU A 139 -13.24 -11.41 -2.65
C LEU A 139 -13.73 -11.87 -1.29
N VAL A 140 -14.17 -10.93 -0.47
CA VAL A 140 -14.80 -11.19 0.84
C VAL A 140 -16.17 -10.52 0.84
N SER A 141 -17.22 -11.31 1.11
CA SER A 141 -18.55 -10.76 1.42
C SER A 141 -18.69 -10.59 2.92
N ILE A 142 -19.07 -9.40 3.34
CA ILE A 142 -19.28 -9.00 4.73
C ILE A 142 -20.79 -8.81 4.93
N LYS A 143 -21.42 -9.67 5.71
CA LYS A 143 -22.83 -9.52 6.07
C LYS A 143 -22.97 -8.89 7.44
N GLY A 144 -23.97 -8.02 7.59
CA GLY A 144 -24.21 -7.31 8.83
C GLY A 144 -25.36 -6.32 8.75
N LEU A 145 -25.29 -5.27 9.56
CA LEU A 145 -26.35 -4.27 9.69
C LEU A 145 -25.78 -2.86 9.73
N ASN A 146 -26.58 -1.90 9.26
CA ASN A 146 -26.31 -0.45 9.38
C ASN A 146 -25.05 0.02 8.63
N PHE A 147 -24.69 -0.62 7.53
CA PHE A 147 -23.59 -0.17 6.69
C PHE A 147 -23.94 1.05 5.85
N GLY A 148 -25.24 1.32 5.69
CA GLY A 148 -25.76 2.38 4.85
C GLY A 148 -26.05 1.92 3.41
N THR A 149 -27.06 2.51 2.78
CA THR A 149 -27.44 2.18 1.40
C THR A 149 -26.44 2.63 0.35
N ASN A 150 -25.68 3.70 0.67
CA ASN A 150 -24.62 4.23 -0.16
C ASN A 150 -23.34 4.30 0.66
N ARG A 151 -22.21 3.98 0.04
CA ARG A 151 -20.90 3.99 0.71
C ARG A 151 -20.50 5.39 1.20
N GLY A 152 -20.54 6.40 0.31
CA GLY A 152 -19.99 7.73 0.65
C GLY A 152 -18.55 7.61 1.15
N ASP A 153 -18.25 8.21 2.30
CA ASP A 153 -16.95 8.17 2.98
C ASP A 153 -16.75 6.93 3.86
N SER A 154 -17.70 5.97 3.83
CA SER A 154 -17.58 4.74 4.61
C SER A 154 -16.52 3.83 4.03
N GLU A 155 -15.81 3.09 4.90
CA GLU A 155 -14.66 2.26 4.54
C GLU A 155 -14.74 0.89 5.21
N VAL A 156 -14.22 -0.13 4.54
CA VAL A 156 -13.85 -1.40 5.15
C VAL A 156 -12.37 -1.33 5.51
N LEU A 157 -12.06 -1.69 6.75
CA LEU A 157 -10.74 -1.53 7.34
C LEU A 157 -10.09 -2.90 7.53
N PHE A 158 -8.91 -3.11 6.95
CA PHE A 158 -8.08 -4.29 7.14
C PHE A 158 -6.80 -3.91 7.88
N THR A 159 -6.26 -4.79 8.71
CA THR A 159 -4.97 -4.56 9.37
C THR A 159 -3.88 -4.31 8.33
N TRP A 160 -3.08 -3.26 8.52
CA TRP A 160 -2.03 -2.83 7.61
C TRP A 160 -0.64 -3.35 8.02
N VAL A 161 0.16 -3.81 7.07
CA VAL A 161 1.51 -4.36 7.29
C VAL A 161 2.50 -3.34 7.88
N GLY A 162 2.32 -2.06 7.60
CA GLY A 162 3.16 -0.98 8.12
C GLY A 162 2.75 -0.47 9.52
N ALA A 163 1.76 -1.08 10.17
CA ALA A 163 1.29 -0.64 11.48
C ALA A 163 2.40 -0.57 12.53
N SER A 164 3.36 -1.51 12.50
CA SER A 164 4.51 -1.54 13.41
C SER A 164 5.59 -0.50 13.06
N ALA A 165 5.62 0.01 11.83
CA ALA A 165 6.55 1.07 11.42
C ALA A 165 6.09 2.47 11.86
N MET A 166 4.87 2.57 12.33
CA MET A 166 4.29 3.81 12.83
C MET A 166 4.60 3.93 14.31
N GLN A 167 5.66 4.64 14.64
CA GLN A 167 5.84 5.14 16.01
C GLN A 167 4.63 6.04 16.33
N MET A 168 3.92 5.67 17.35
CA MET A 168 2.62 6.17 17.75
C MET A 168 2.66 7.65 18.07
N THR A 169 2.05 8.39 17.22
CA THR A 169 1.48 9.68 17.56
C THR A 169 -0.04 9.50 17.58
N ASN A 170 -0.73 10.15 18.52
CA ASN A 170 -2.21 10.18 18.61
C ASN A 170 -2.89 10.80 17.37
N ASP A 171 -2.21 10.75 16.24
CA ASP A 171 -2.63 11.32 14.98
C ASP A 171 -3.51 10.31 14.21
N GLU A 172 -4.62 10.77 13.64
CA GLU A 172 -5.51 9.94 12.81
C GLU A 172 -4.79 9.25 11.64
N ALA A 173 -3.63 9.79 11.22
CA ALA A 173 -2.75 9.19 10.23
C ALA A 173 -2.07 7.90 10.71
N GLY A 174 -1.97 7.70 12.02
CA GLY A 174 -1.32 6.59 12.70
C GLY A 174 -2.13 5.29 12.76
N ARG A 175 -3.27 5.22 12.10
CA ARG A 175 -4.15 4.06 12.21
C ARG A 175 -3.57 2.85 11.48
N GLY A 176 -3.42 1.74 12.18
CA GLY A 176 -2.83 0.49 11.73
C GLY A 176 -3.67 -0.31 10.74
N TYR A 177 -4.41 0.32 9.81
CA TYR A 177 -5.23 -0.37 8.83
C TYR A 177 -5.21 0.28 7.45
N VAL A 178 -5.60 -0.51 6.45
CA VAL A 178 -5.73 -0.13 5.05
C VAL A 178 -7.13 -0.46 4.55
N SER A 179 -7.64 0.36 3.64
CA SER A 179 -8.97 0.17 3.03
C SER A 179 -8.83 -0.22 1.55
N PRO A 180 -9.79 -0.97 1.01
CA PRO A 180 -9.90 -1.19 -0.42
C PRO A 180 -9.93 0.13 -1.19
N GLN A 181 -9.38 0.15 -2.41
CA GLN A 181 -9.25 1.33 -3.23
C GLN A 181 -10.25 1.33 -4.40
N ASP A 182 -10.96 2.44 -4.62
CA ASP A 182 -11.88 2.60 -5.75
C ASP A 182 -11.14 2.58 -7.10
N SER A 183 -9.95 3.16 -7.15
CA SER A 183 -9.11 3.19 -8.36
C SER A 183 -8.72 1.80 -8.86
N SER A 184 -8.76 0.80 -7.98
CA SER A 184 -8.47 -0.61 -8.27
C SER A 184 -9.74 -1.48 -8.38
N GLY A 185 -10.93 -0.89 -8.28
CA GLY A 185 -12.19 -1.66 -8.33
C GLY A 185 -12.35 -2.66 -7.18
N GLU A 186 -11.73 -2.38 -6.02
CA GLU A 186 -11.72 -3.30 -4.88
C GLU A 186 -13.04 -3.28 -4.09
N TYR A 187 -13.86 -2.25 -4.25
CA TYR A 187 -15.25 -2.26 -3.81
C TYR A 187 -16.14 -2.79 -4.94
N GLU A 188 -16.64 -4.04 -4.83
CA GLU A 188 -17.52 -4.62 -5.85
C GLU A 188 -18.98 -4.22 -5.65
N SER A 189 -19.44 -4.22 -4.39
CA SER A 189 -20.79 -3.74 -4.04
C SER A 189 -20.87 -3.26 -2.61
N TRP A 190 -21.82 -2.35 -2.37
CA TRP A 190 -22.12 -1.80 -1.06
C TRP A 190 -23.63 -1.71 -0.87
N SER A 191 -24.14 -2.30 0.22
CA SER A 191 -25.52 -2.17 0.66
C SER A 191 -25.59 -2.09 2.19
N ASP A 192 -26.76 -1.77 2.75
CA ASP A 192 -26.94 -1.67 4.20
C ASP A 192 -26.65 -2.96 4.98
N LYS A 193 -26.74 -4.12 4.30
CA LYS A 193 -26.62 -5.44 4.93
C LYS A 193 -25.51 -6.32 4.37
N GLU A 194 -24.95 -5.97 3.22
CA GLU A 194 -23.91 -6.77 2.59
C GLU A 194 -22.94 -5.88 1.81
N LEU A 195 -21.67 -6.10 2.06
CA LEU A 195 -20.56 -5.48 1.34
C LEU A 195 -19.79 -6.59 0.63
N ARG A 196 -19.34 -6.33 -0.59
CA ARG A 196 -18.43 -7.20 -1.32
C ARG A 196 -17.17 -6.41 -1.63
N VAL A 197 -16.09 -6.80 -1.01
CA VAL A 197 -14.79 -6.10 -1.12
C VAL A 197 -13.67 -7.09 -1.38
N ARG A 198 -12.62 -6.62 -2.03
CA ARG A 198 -11.39 -7.38 -2.17
C ARG A 198 -10.42 -7.04 -1.06
N VAL A 199 -9.67 -8.04 -0.61
CA VAL A 199 -8.59 -7.85 0.36
C VAL A 199 -7.57 -6.88 -0.25
N PRO A 200 -7.38 -5.68 0.35
CA PRO A 200 -6.59 -4.64 -0.27
C PRO A 200 -5.08 -4.92 -0.19
N ASP A 201 -4.34 -4.26 -1.07
CA ASP A 201 -2.88 -4.22 -0.99
C ASP A 201 -2.40 -3.68 0.36
N GLY A 202 -1.37 -4.30 0.92
CA GLY A 202 -0.83 -3.94 2.23
C GLY A 202 -1.60 -4.52 3.42
N ALA A 203 -2.71 -5.24 3.19
CA ALA A 203 -3.39 -5.96 4.25
C ALA A 203 -2.54 -7.14 4.77
N VAL A 204 -2.60 -7.37 6.09
CA VAL A 204 -2.01 -8.53 6.75
C VAL A 204 -3.04 -9.20 7.67
N THR A 205 -2.72 -10.41 8.11
CA THR A 205 -3.53 -11.11 9.11
C THR A 205 -3.80 -10.23 10.33
N GLY A 206 -5.08 -10.08 10.67
CA GLY A 206 -5.49 -9.21 11.78
C GLY A 206 -6.98 -8.95 11.77
N GLY A 207 -7.38 -7.72 12.06
CA GLY A 207 -8.77 -7.32 12.14
C GLY A 207 -9.34 -6.81 10.83
N ILE A 208 -10.64 -7.07 10.63
CA ILE A 208 -11.50 -6.41 9.66
C ILE A 208 -12.64 -5.69 10.39
N ALA A 209 -12.93 -4.47 10.01
CA ALA A 209 -14.03 -3.66 10.53
C ALA A 209 -14.67 -2.82 9.43
N VAL A 210 -15.87 -2.32 9.69
CA VAL A 210 -16.57 -1.37 8.81
C VAL A 210 -16.71 -0.04 9.55
N SER A 211 -16.23 1.03 8.94
CA SER A 211 -16.34 2.40 9.45
C SER A 211 -17.36 3.18 8.61
N THR A 212 -18.30 3.85 9.28
CA THR A 212 -19.33 4.67 8.67
C THR A 212 -19.45 6.00 9.42
N ALA A 213 -20.23 6.93 8.92
CA ALA A 213 -20.57 8.17 9.66
C ALA A 213 -21.24 7.90 11.03
N LYS A 214 -21.81 6.70 11.25
CA LYS A 214 -22.45 6.29 12.50
C LYS A 214 -21.50 5.63 13.50
N GLY A 215 -20.20 5.46 13.12
CA GLY A 215 -19.17 4.82 13.91
C GLY A 215 -18.53 3.62 13.22
N THR A 216 -17.79 2.83 13.99
CA THR A 216 -17.06 1.66 13.48
C THR A 216 -17.58 0.38 14.14
N SER A 217 -17.70 -0.68 13.36
CA SER A 217 -18.15 -1.99 13.83
C SER A 217 -17.16 -2.62 14.81
N PRO A 218 -17.62 -3.57 15.65
CA PRO A 218 -16.70 -4.50 16.29
C PRO A 218 -15.84 -5.22 15.25
N VAL A 219 -14.60 -5.51 15.63
CA VAL A 219 -13.62 -6.14 14.75
C VAL A 219 -13.90 -7.63 14.61
N ARG A 220 -13.73 -8.17 13.40
CA ARG A 220 -13.67 -9.60 13.12
C ARG A 220 -12.26 -9.99 12.70
N TYR A 221 -11.82 -11.18 13.08
CA TYR A 221 -10.53 -11.71 12.65
C TYR A 221 -10.56 -12.10 11.17
N PHE A 222 -9.47 -11.83 10.45
CA PHE A 222 -9.27 -12.25 9.07
C PHE A 222 -7.81 -12.63 8.85
N GLN A 223 -7.57 -13.79 8.26
CA GLN A 223 -6.24 -14.28 7.95
C GLN A 223 -5.87 -13.97 6.51
N VAL A 224 -4.82 -13.19 6.29
CA VAL A 224 -4.21 -13.03 4.96
C VAL A 224 -3.25 -14.19 4.72
N SER A 225 -3.47 -14.95 3.66
CA SER A 225 -2.75 -16.18 3.32
C SER A 225 -2.17 -16.13 1.92
N ASP A 226 -1.34 -17.13 1.59
CA ASP A 226 -0.85 -17.39 0.23
C ASP A 226 -0.15 -16.21 -0.45
N THR A 227 0.60 -15.40 0.28
CA THR A 227 1.36 -14.28 -0.29
C THR A 227 2.65 -14.80 -0.96
N PRO A 228 2.88 -14.50 -2.25
CA PRO A 228 4.07 -14.94 -2.96
C PRO A 228 5.31 -14.06 -2.68
N GLY A 229 5.51 -13.66 -1.43
CA GLY A 229 6.62 -12.81 -1.03
C GLY A 229 6.30 -11.91 0.14
N THR A 230 7.11 -10.87 0.32
CA THR A 230 6.94 -9.87 1.38
C THR A 230 6.88 -8.47 0.81
N LYS A 231 6.08 -7.62 1.41
CA LYS A 231 6.04 -6.17 1.17
C LYS A 231 6.18 -5.48 2.51
N THR A 232 7.10 -4.53 2.59
CA THR A 232 7.33 -3.72 3.79
C THR A 232 7.18 -2.24 3.47
N TYR A 233 6.69 -1.50 4.43
CA TYR A 233 6.64 -0.05 4.39
C TYR A 233 7.60 0.47 5.46
N SER A 234 8.67 1.15 5.01
CA SER A 234 9.76 1.60 5.87
C SER A 234 9.99 3.10 5.74
N GLY A 235 10.67 3.66 6.72
CA GLY A 235 10.84 5.10 6.78
C GLY A 235 9.48 5.79 6.93
N ARG A 236 9.48 7.04 7.26
CA ARG A 236 8.30 7.90 7.26
C ARG A 236 8.74 9.33 7.07
N ARG A 237 8.31 9.92 5.99
CA ARG A 237 8.56 11.33 5.73
C ARG A 237 7.24 12.09 5.66
N THR A 238 7.14 13.19 6.37
CA THR A 238 5.98 14.07 6.32
C THR A 238 6.28 15.29 5.48
N TYR A 239 5.40 15.58 4.54
CA TYR A 239 5.49 16.75 3.68
C TYR A 239 4.31 17.69 3.93
N ALA A 240 4.59 18.99 3.98
CA ALA A 240 3.62 20.03 3.79
C ALA A 240 3.75 20.54 2.35
N LEU A 241 2.65 20.50 1.61
CA LEU A 241 2.58 20.82 0.19
C LEU A 241 1.68 22.00 -0.03
N SER A 242 2.14 23.01 -0.77
CA SER A 242 1.32 24.10 -1.28
C SER A 242 1.19 23.98 -2.79
N THR A 243 -0.04 23.89 -3.26
CA THR A 243 -0.37 23.88 -4.69
C THR A 243 -1.10 25.16 -5.01
N PHE A 244 -0.68 25.90 -6.02
CA PHE A 244 -1.34 27.14 -6.41
C PHE A 244 -1.42 27.31 -7.92
N VAL A 245 -2.44 28.03 -8.36
CA VAL A 245 -2.65 28.44 -9.75
C VAL A 245 -2.77 29.96 -9.75
N THR A 246 -1.98 30.61 -10.60
CA THR A 246 -2.08 32.04 -10.84
C THR A 246 -2.86 32.30 -12.13
N ILE A 247 -3.90 33.12 -12.04
CA ILE A 247 -4.74 33.55 -13.15
C ILE A 247 -4.34 34.97 -13.48
N SER A 248 -3.92 35.19 -14.72
CA SER A 248 -3.50 36.52 -15.21
C SER A 248 -3.89 36.71 -16.65
N ARG A 249 -3.83 37.96 -17.13
CA ARG A 249 -4.15 38.33 -18.50
C ARG A 249 -5.54 37.89 -18.95
N VAL A 250 -6.51 38.03 -18.03
CA VAL A 250 -7.91 37.72 -18.32
C VAL A 250 -8.39 38.61 -19.46
N GLN A 251 -8.91 38.00 -20.53
CA GLN A 251 -9.57 38.71 -21.63
C GLN A 251 -11.03 38.28 -21.63
N SER A 252 -11.90 39.14 -21.16
CA SER A 252 -13.31 38.83 -21.01
C SER A 252 -14.16 40.06 -21.29
N THR A 253 -15.27 39.88 -21.99
CA THR A 253 -16.29 40.90 -22.27
C THR A 253 -17.62 40.39 -21.74
N GLY A 254 -17.97 40.69 -20.51
CA GLY A 254 -19.24 40.28 -19.89
C GLY A 254 -19.11 39.16 -18.86
N GLN A 255 -20.23 38.50 -18.58
CA GLN A 255 -20.26 37.41 -17.60
C GLN A 255 -19.40 36.23 -18.07
N ASN A 256 -18.56 35.73 -17.17
CA ASN A 256 -17.66 34.60 -17.44
C ASN A 256 -17.57 33.68 -16.23
N SER A 257 -17.15 32.44 -16.48
CA SER A 257 -16.86 31.44 -15.45
C SER A 257 -15.62 30.66 -15.84
N LEU A 258 -14.70 30.49 -14.88
CA LEU A 258 -13.51 29.67 -15.02
C LEU A 258 -13.61 28.50 -14.04
N TYR A 259 -13.55 27.28 -14.55
CA TYR A 259 -13.47 26.06 -13.75
C TYR A 259 -12.03 25.59 -13.68
N ILE A 260 -11.53 25.33 -12.47
CA ILE A 260 -10.18 24.87 -12.22
C ILE A 260 -10.24 23.57 -11.42
N TRP A 261 -9.62 22.52 -11.95
CA TRP A 261 -9.44 21.25 -11.27
C TRP A 261 -8.04 21.19 -10.68
N MET A 262 -7.92 21.16 -9.36
CA MET A 262 -6.65 21.09 -8.67
C MET A 262 -6.47 19.72 -8.04
N PRO A 263 -5.43 18.96 -8.42
CA PRO A 263 -5.14 17.68 -7.79
C PRO A 263 -4.67 17.87 -6.36
N PHE A 264 -5.00 16.92 -5.50
CA PHE A 264 -4.44 16.78 -4.16
C PHE A 264 -3.85 15.37 -3.96
N PRO A 265 -2.95 15.18 -2.97
CA PRO A 265 -2.34 13.89 -2.75
C PRO A 265 -3.35 12.78 -2.50
N VAL A 266 -3.30 11.68 -3.26
CA VAL A 266 -4.22 10.55 -3.10
C VAL A 266 -3.83 9.67 -1.92
N LYS A 267 -4.80 9.01 -1.28
CA LYS A 267 -4.52 8.01 -0.24
C LYS A 267 -4.14 6.68 -0.87
N THR A 268 -3.01 6.12 -0.45
CA THR A 268 -2.55 4.78 -0.84
C THR A 268 -2.01 4.04 0.38
N PRO A 269 -1.68 2.74 0.29
CA PRO A 269 -1.03 2.03 1.40
C PRO A 269 0.29 2.66 1.86
N SER A 270 1.05 3.29 0.97
CA SER A 270 2.32 3.98 1.27
C SER A 270 2.18 5.50 1.48
N GLN A 271 1.08 6.09 1.08
CA GLN A 271 0.80 7.53 1.16
C GLN A 271 -0.41 7.78 2.05
N ARG A 272 -0.16 8.21 3.27
CA ARG A 272 -1.14 8.22 4.36
C ARG A 272 -1.28 9.61 4.97
N GLY A 273 -2.24 9.76 5.88
CA GLY A 273 -2.41 11.02 6.63
C GLY A 273 -2.64 12.25 5.76
N VAL A 274 -3.25 12.06 4.59
CA VAL A 274 -3.56 13.16 3.69
C VAL A 274 -4.63 14.05 4.35
N LYS A 275 -4.26 15.28 4.65
CA LYS A 275 -5.15 16.29 5.25
C LYS A 275 -5.01 17.62 4.53
N ALA A 276 -6.11 18.27 4.24
CA ALA A 276 -6.11 19.69 3.86
C ALA A 276 -5.80 20.53 5.09
N LEU A 277 -4.87 21.48 4.97
CA LEU A 277 -4.49 22.45 6.01
C LEU A 277 -5.16 23.79 5.80
N GLY A 278 -5.28 24.22 4.55
CA GLY A 278 -5.86 25.50 4.19
C GLY A 278 -6.20 25.59 2.71
N ARG A 279 -7.07 26.54 2.38
CA ARG A 279 -7.49 26.89 1.01
C ARG A 279 -7.72 28.37 0.92
N THR A 280 -7.39 28.97 -0.22
CA THR A 280 -7.70 30.41 -0.46
C THR A 280 -9.19 30.65 -0.69
N THR A 281 -9.90 29.65 -1.19
CA THR A 281 -11.32 29.67 -1.49
C THR A 281 -11.89 28.27 -1.31
N GLU A 282 -13.14 28.15 -0.84
CA GLU A 282 -13.80 26.84 -0.76
C GLU A 282 -14.10 26.32 -2.17
N PRO A 283 -13.78 25.04 -2.43
CA PRO A 283 -14.06 24.42 -3.72
C PRO A 283 -15.56 24.15 -3.90
N LEU A 284 -16.01 24.20 -5.14
CA LEU A 284 -17.35 23.76 -5.53
C LEU A 284 -17.54 22.26 -5.22
N LEU A 285 -16.52 21.45 -5.48
CA LEU A 285 -16.44 20.04 -5.11
C LEU A 285 -15.11 19.82 -4.38
N PRO A 286 -15.13 19.47 -3.09
CA PRO A 286 -13.91 19.33 -2.29
C PRO A 286 -13.09 18.09 -2.66
N ASP A 287 -13.75 17.03 -3.08
CA ASP A 287 -13.12 15.78 -3.55
C ASP A 287 -13.97 15.17 -4.67
N TYR A 288 -13.43 15.21 -5.86
CA TYR A 288 -13.94 14.46 -7.00
C TYR A 288 -12.80 13.62 -7.57
N ARG A 289 -12.71 12.38 -7.15
CA ARG A 289 -11.70 11.41 -7.62
C ARG A 289 -10.25 11.92 -7.46
N GLY A 290 -9.92 12.55 -6.35
CA GLY A 290 -8.59 13.10 -6.08
C GLY A 290 -8.36 14.52 -6.65
N LEU A 291 -9.42 15.21 -7.04
CA LEU A 291 -9.38 16.57 -7.55
C LEU A 291 -10.34 17.47 -6.76
N SER A 292 -9.91 18.67 -6.41
CA SER A 292 -10.81 19.73 -5.96
C SER A 292 -11.25 20.58 -7.14
N ALA A 293 -12.56 20.80 -7.32
CA ALA A 293 -13.08 21.65 -8.38
C ALA A 293 -13.43 23.04 -7.84
N TYR A 294 -12.90 24.05 -8.46
CA TYR A 294 -13.16 25.45 -8.15
C TYR A 294 -13.89 26.13 -9.29
N ARG A 295 -14.78 27.07 -8.95
CA ARG A 295 -15.45 27.93 -9.91
C ARG A 295 -15.18 29.38 -9.54
N LEU A 296 -14.59 30.13 -10.44
CA LEU A 296 -14.43 31.57 -10.35
C LEU A 296 -15.38 32.21 -11.36
N VAL A 297 -16.06 33.26 -10.97
CA VAL A 297 -17.07 33.97 -11.80
C VAL A 297 -16.72 35.45 -11.95
N ASP A 298 -17.19 36.05 -13.02
CA ASP A 298 -17.10 37.48 -13.27
C ASP A 298 -15.68 38.05 -13.14
N LEU A 299 -14.69 37.29 -13.68
CA LEU A 299 -13.32 37.74 -13.72
C LEU A 299 -13.18 38.98 -14.62
N ALA A 300 -12.76 40.11 -14.01
CA ALA A 300 -12.55 41.36 -14.75
C ALA A 300 -11.33 41.23 -15.69
N PRO A 301 -11.30 42.00 -16.79
CA PRO A 301 -10.13 42.12 -17.64
C PRO A 301 -8.87 42.43 -16.83
N ASP A 302 -7.73 41.86 -17.22
CA ASP A 302 -6.43 42.02 -16.60
C ASP A 302 -6.33 41.63 -15.11
N THR A 303 -7.35 40.91 -14.57
CA THR A 303 -7.31 40.39 -13.22
C THR A 303 -6.05 39.55 -12.98
N LEU A 304 -5.40 39.81 -11.85
CA LEU A 304 -4.40 38.96 -11.25
C LEU A 304 -5.00 38.32 -9.99
N SER A 305 -5.17 37.00 -10.03
CA SER A 305 -5.74 36.23 -8.91
C SER A 305 -4.94 34.98 -8.68
N SER A 306 -4.92 34.47 -7.44
CA SER A 306 -4.25 33.22 -7.09
C SER A 306 -5.22 32.32 -6.33
N LEU A 307 -5.27 31.08 -6.74
CA LEU A 307 -6.01 30.01 -6.08
C LEU A 307 -5.01 29.01 -5.51
N GLY A 308 -5.12 28.69 -4.23
CA GLY A 308 -4.19 27.80 -3.54
C GLY A 308 -4.87 26.84 -2.59
N GLN A 309 -4.21 25.70 -2.40
CA GLN A 309 -4.57 24.72 -1.38
C GLN A 309 -3.32 24.10 -0.76
N ASP A 310 -3.35 23.91 0.55
CA ASP A 310 -2.29 23.35 1.35
C ASP A 310 -2.69 21.98 1.89
N HIS A 311 -1.77 21.02 1.83
CA HIS A 311 -1.98 19.66 2.32
C HIS A 311 -0.78 19.20 3.13
N VAL A 312 -1.04 18.33 4.10
CA VAL A 312 -0.01 17.49 4.70
C VAL A 312 -0.19 16.05 4.25
N VAL A 313 0.91 15.35 4.05
CA VAL A 313 0.92 13.95 3.66
C VAL A 313 2.11 13.22 4.28
N GLN A 314 1.91 11.95 4.65
CA GLN A 314 2.97 11.07 5.12
C GLN A 314 3.26 10.02 4.05
N ILE A 315 4.52 9.89 3.69
CA ILE A 315 5.01 8.93 2.69
C ILE A 315 5.89 7.90 3.37
N PHE A 316 5.66 6.65 3.03
CA PHE A 316 6.49 5.51 3.40
C PHE A 316 7.18 4.96 2.16
N GLY A 317 8.44 4.59 2.29
CA GLY A 317 9.12 3.79 1.27
C GLY A 317 8.51 2.40 1.18
N ILE A 318 8.50 1.83 -0.01
CA ILE A 318 7.99 0.49 -0.31
C ILE A 318 9.18 -0.40 -0.67
N GLU A 319 9.32 -1.52 0.01
CA GLU A 319 10.28 -2.56 -0.35
C GLU A 319 9.55 -3.88 -0.56
N THR A 320 9.80 -4.53 -1.71
CA THR A 320 9.17 -5.80 -2.08
C THR A 320 10.21 -6.88 -2.31
N GLU A 321 9.90 -8.09 -1.85
CA GLU A 321 10.62 -9.31 -2.19
C GLU A 321 9.61 -10.30 -2.75
N VAL A 322 9.58 -10.46 -4.08
CA VAL A 322 8.61 -11.32 -4.77
C VAL A 322 9.25 -12.65 -5.12
N LYS A 323 8.58 -13.74 -4.73
CA LYS A 323 8.94 -15.13 -5.12
C LYS A 323 8.16 -15.48 -6.38
N ALA A 324 8.76 -15.24 -7.53
CA ALA A 324 8.11 -15.41 -8.84
C ALA A 324 7.53 -16.82 -9.05
N ASP A 325 8.22 -17.86 -8.55
CA ASP A 325 7.78 -19.26 -8.60
C ASP A 325 6.52 -19.57 -7.78
N LYS A 326 6.15 -18.68 -6.85
CA LYS A 326 4.96 -18.81 -6.00
C LYS A 326 3.76 -18.01 -6.48
N ILE A 327 3.90 -17.23 -7.54
CA ILE A 327 2.81 -16.46 -8.11
C ILE A 327 1.79 -17.42 -8.73
N LYS A 328 0.53 -17.31 -8.28
CA LYS A 328 -0.61 -18.05 -8.80
C LYS A 328 -1.34 -17.22 -9.84
N SER A 329 -1.96 -17.89 -10.81
CA SER A 329 -2.92 -17.24 -11.69
C SER A 329 -4.12 -16.69 -10.89
N PRO A 330 -4.75 -15.60 -11.35
CA PRO A 330 -5.97 -15.10 -10.72
C PRO A 330 -7.07 -16.19 -10.79
N PRO A 331 -8.04 -16.16 -9.85
CA PRO A 331 -9.17 -17.10 -9.87
C PRO A 331 -10.05 -16.85 -11.09
N SER A 332 -10.84 -17.85 -11.46
CA SER A 332 -11.89 -17.71 -12.47
C SER A 332 -13.27 -17.60 -11.79
N PRO A 333 -14.10 -16.58 -12.07
CA PRO A 333 -13.80 -15.43 -12.95
C PRO A 333 -12.68 -14.54 -12.38
N GLU A 334 -11.93 -13.90 -13.27
CA GLU A 334 -10.88 -12.96 -12.88
C GLU A 334 -11.44 -11.76 -12.10
N PRO A 335 -10.66 -11.20 -11.16
CA PRO A 335 -11.02 -9.93 -10.52
C PRO A 335 -11.31 -8.82 -11.55
N ARG A 336 -12.36 -8.03 -11.29
CA ARG A 336 -12.77 -6.92 -12.16
C ARG A 336 -11.60 -5.99 -12.56
N LEU A 337 -10.61 -5.83 -11.68
CA LEU A 337 -9.42 -5.03 -11.98
C LEU A 337 -8.65 -5.53 -13.23
N TYR A 338 -8.68 -6.84 -13.54
CA TYR A 338 -8.06 -7.39 -14.75
C TYR A 338 -8.81 -6.95 -16.00
N GLU A 339 -10.15 -6.89 -15.97
CA GLU A 339 -10.94 -6.34 -17.07
C GLU A 339 -10.68 -4.84 -17.26
N MET A 340 -10.62 -4.07 -16.15
CA MET A 340 -10.47 -2.62 -16.20
C MET A 340 -9.06 -2.17 -16.60
N LEU A 341 -8.02 -2.82 -16.08
CA LEU A 341 -6.65 -2.32 -16.08
C LEU A 341 -5.73 -3.03 -17.09
N VAL A 342 -6.28 -3.89 -17.94
CA VAL A 342 -5.62 -4.39 -19.16
C VAL A 342 -6.17 -3.74 -20.42
N GLN A 343 -7.31 -3.01 -20.35
CA GLN A 343 -7.87 -2.33 -21.50
C GLN A 343 -7.06 -1.10 -21.88
N PRO A 344 -6.98 -0.78 -23.19
CA PRO A 344 -6.42 0.48 -23.62
C PRO A 344 -7.31 1.66 -23.20
N ASP A 345 -6.70 2.80 -22.97
CA ASP A 345 -7.39 4.07 -22.79
C ASP A 345 -6.67 5.19 -23.56
N ALA A 346 -7.15 6.43 -23.43
CA ALA A 346 -6.66 7.56 -24.22
C ALA A 346 -5.16 7.87 -24.01
N LEU A 347 -4.62 7.58 -22.81
CA LEU A 347 -3.21 7.84 -22.48
C LEU A 347 -2.38 6.56 -22.37
N VAL A 348 -3.02 5.39 -22.28
CA VAL A 348 -2.37 4.08 -22.20
C VAL A 348 -2.80 3.24 -23.43
N PRO A 349 -2.22 3.49 -24.62
CA PRO A 349 -2.65 2.89 -25.87
C PRO A 349 -2.15 1.44 -26.02
N ALA A 350 -2.59 0.56 -25.15
CA ALA A 350 -2.18 -0.85 -25.09
C ALA A 350 -2.57 -1.67 -26.33
N ALA A 351 -3.46 -1.16 -27.20
CA ALA A 351 -3.83 -1.80 -28.45
C ALA A 351 -3.05 -1.26 -29.68
N ASP A 352 -2.16 -0.29 -29.48
CA ASP A 352 -1.35 0.23 -30.58
C ASP A 352 -0.43 -0.86 -31.14
N PRO A 353 -0.38 -1.08 -32.48
CA PRO A 353 0.38 -2.17 -33.08
C PRO A 353 1.88 -2.16 -32.73
N ALA A 354 2.51 -0.99 -32.62
CA ALA A 354 3.93 -0.87 -32.31
C ALA A 354 4.18 -1.26 -30.85
N ILE A 355 3.31 -0.84 -29.93
CA ILE A 355 3.38 -1.18 -28.52
C ILE A 355 3.10 -2.68 -28.31
N VAL A 356 2.09 -3.24 -28.98
CA VAL A 356 1.78 -4.67 -28.94
C VAL A 356 2.97 -5.51 -29.44
N ALA A 357 3.62 -5.07 -30.54
CA ALA A 357 4.79 -5.76 -31.06
C ALA A 357 5.97 -5.72 -30.08
N LEU A 358 6.22 -4.56 -29.43
CA LEU A 358 7.26 -4.39 -28.43
C LEU A 358 6.99 -5.24 -27.19
N ALA A 359 5.76 -5.23 -26.68
CA ALA A 359 5.31 -6.02 -25.55
C ALA A 359 5.45 -7.53 -25.81
N LYS A 360 5.07 -7.98 -27.01
CA LYS A 360 5.23 -9.38 -27.44
C LYS A 360 6.71 -9.79 -27.52
N THR A 361 7.56 -8.90 -28.00
CA THR A 361 9.01 -9.14 -28.05
C THR A 361 9.57 -9.29 -26.64
N ALA A 362 9.17 -8.41 -25.72
CA ALA A 362 9.59 -8.45 -24.32
C ALA A 362 9.12 -9.73 -23.60
N ALA A 363 7.85 -10.07 -23.70
CA ALA A 363 7.27 -11.22 -23.00
C ALA A 363 7.72 -12.56 -23.59
N GLY A 364 7.96 -12.64 -24.91
CA GLY A 364 8.30 -13.91 -25.56
C GLY A 364 7.26 -15.00 -25.30
N ARG A 365 7.65 -16.03 -24.56
CA ARG A 365 6.78 -17.15 -24.12
C ARG A 365 6.43 -17.11 -22.63
N GLU A 366 6.95 -16.12 -21.92
CA GLU A 366 6.70 -16.00 -20.48
C GLU A 366 5.21 -15.72 -20.19
N LYS A 367 4.71 -16.31 -19.12
CA LYS A 367 3.30 -16.17 -18.66
C LYS A 367 3.22 -15.63 -17.24
N ASN A 368 4.33 -15.66 -16.50
CA ASN A 368 4.38 -15.12 -15.17
C ASN A 368 4.37 -13.58 -15.24
N HIS A 369 3.32 -12.94 -14.75
CA HIS A 369 3.13 -11.49 -14.85
C HIS A 369 4.29 -10.68 -14.26
N TYR A 370 4.94 -11.16 -13.21
CA TYR A 370 6.09 -10.50 -12.61
C TYR A 370 7.32 -10.55 -13.51
N LEU A 371 7.57 -11.71 -14.14
CA LEU A 371 8.68 -11.87 -15.07
C LEU A 371 8.42 -11.14 -16.38
N VAL A 372 7.16 -11.14 -16.86
CA VAL A 372 6.73 -10.31 -18.03
C VAL A 372 6.98 -8.83 -17.73
N ALA A 373 6.60 -8.35 -16.54
CA ALA A 373 6.82 -6.95 -16.16
C ALA A 373 8.31 -6.59 -16.13
N ARG A 374 9.15 -7.48 -15.62
CA ARG A 374 10.61 -7.26 -15.61
C ARG A 374 11.18 -7.19 -17.03
N ALA A 375 10.83 -8.14 -17.89
CA ALA A 375 11.27 -8.16 -19.29
C ALA A 375 10.77 -6.94 -20.07
N ALA A 376 9.55 -6.46 -19.78
CA ALA A 376 9.04 -5.24 -20.38
C ALA A 376 9.85 -4.00 -19.96
N LEU A 377 10.29 -3.91 -18.68
CA LEU A 377 11.16 -2.81 -18.25
C LEU A 377 12.53 -2.88 -18.93
N GLU A 378 13.16 -4.05 -18.98
CA GLU A 378 14.44 -4.24 -19.66
C GLU A 378 14.36 -3.87 -21.15
N THR A 379 13.26 -4.24 -21.82
CA THR A 379 13.01 -3.89 -23.22
C THR A 379 12.78 -2.38 -23.39
N LEU A 380 12.04 -1.75 -22.50
CA LEU A 380 11.83 -0.30 -22.48
C LEU A 380 13.17 0.43 -22.35
N GLN A 381 14.02 0.02 -21.40
CA GLN A 381 15.36 0.60 -21.15
C GLN A 381 16.29 0.48 -22.36
N ALA A 382 16.18 -0.62 -23.10
CA ALA A 382 16.96 -0.83 -24.34
C ALA A 382 16.46 -0.02 -25.54
N THR A 383 15.17 0.39 -25.52
CA THR A 383 14.51 1.00 -26.68
C THR A 383 14.36 2.50 -26.54
N VAL A 384 14.08 2.99 -25.34
CA VAL A 384 13.76 4.40 -25.09
C VAL A 384 14.67 4.99 -24.01
N ARG A 385 15.31 6.10 -24.31
CA ARG A 385 16.16 6.83 -23.37
C ARG A 385 15.36 7.94 -22.68
N TYR A 386 15.57 8.07 -21.37
CA TYR A 386 15.04 9.22 -20.62
C TYR A 386 15.65 10.54 -21.10
N ASP A 387 14.79 11.52 -21.34
CA ASP A 387 15.16 12.90 -21.65
C ASP A 387 14.16 13.86 -20.98
N ALA A 388 14.60 14.56 -19.94
CA ALA A 388 13.76 15.49 -19.19
C ALA A 388 13.18 16.63 -20.05
N ASN A 389 13.76 16.90 -21.21
CA ASN A 389 13.36 17.96 -22.14
C ASN A 389 12.54 17.41 -23.34
N ALA A 390 12.23 16.12 -23.38
CA ALA A 390 11.44 15.55 -24.47
C ALA A 390 10.04 16.18 -24.54
N GLY A 391 9.50 16.59 -23.38
CA GLY A 391 8.13 17.04 -23.24
C GLY A 391 7.13 15.89 -23.32
N PHE A 392 5.92 16.12 -22.83
CA PHE A 392 4.84 15.16 -22.97
C PHE A 392 4.28 15.17 -24.39
N GLU A 393 4.42 14.06 -25.11
CA GLU A 393 3.85 13.91 -26.47
C GLU A 393 2.79 12.81 -26.54
N SER A 394 3.22 11.58 -26.42
CA SER A 394 2.41 10.35 -26.24
C SER A 394 3.35 9.13 -26.21
N PRO A 395 2.94 8.00 -25.63
CA PRO A 395 3.75 6.78 -25.61
C PRO A 395 4.17 6.30 -27.00
N VAL A 396 3.30 6.41 -27.99
CA VAL A 396 3.59 5.99 -29.37
C VAL A 396 4.65 6.88 -30.03
N LYS A 397 4.55 8.18 -29.83
CA LYS A 397 5.56 9.13 -30.33
C LYS A 397 6.89 8.98 -29.60
N ALA A 398 6.86 8.82 -28.29
CA ALA A 398 8.06 8.57 -27.48
C ALA A 398 8.79 7.30 -27.95
N LEU A 399 8.06 6.23 -28.24
CA LEU A 399 8.61 4.99 -28.81
C LEU A 399 9.27 5.24 -30.16
N SER A 400 8.60 5.93 -31.10
CA SER A 400 9.16 6.22 -32.43
C SER A 400 10.37 7.15 -32.39
N ALA A 401 10.42 8.08 -31.41
CA ALA A 401 11.54 9.00 -31.20
C ALA A 401 12.68 8.37 -30.39
N SER A 402 12.48 7.19 -29.81
CA SER A 402 13.41 6.50 -28.88
C SER A 402 13.86 7.37 -27.70
N ARG A 403 13.03 8.33 -27.29
CA ARG A 403 13.25 9.21 -26.14
C ARG A 403 11.93 9.61 -25.52
N ALA A 404 11.93 9.79 -24.18
CA ALA A 404 10.72 10.10 -23.42
C ALA A 404 11.04 10.91 -22.17
N ASP A 405 10.12 11.74 -21.72
CA ASP A 405 10.11 12.25 -20.36
C ASP A 405 9.57 11.18 -19.36
N SER A 406 9.43 11.53 -18.09
CA SER A 406 8.96 10.58 -17.08
C SER A 406 7.51 10.11 -17.31
N TRP A 407 6.69 10.98 -17.87
CA TRP A 407 5.29 10.68 -18.17
C TRP A 407 5.15 9.67 -19.29
N ASP A 408 5.79 9.95 -20.42
CA ASP A 408 5.75 9.06 -21.56
C ASP A 408 6.42 7.71 -21.28
N MET A 409 7.50 7.68 -20.47
CA MET A 409 8.10 6.42 -20.01
C MET A 409 7.14 5.60 -19.16
N ALA A 410 6.48 6.23 -18.17
CA ALA A 410 5.53 5.53 -17.31
C ALA A 410 4.30 5.03 -18.09
N LEU A 411 3.77 5.85 -19.00
CA LEU A 411 2.62 5.49 -19.85
C LEU A 411 2.98 4.39 -20.86
N LEU A 412 4.15 4.44 -21.46
CA LEU A 412 4.61 3.41 -22.39
C LEU A 412 4.82 2.08 -21.68
N TYR A 413 5.44 2.10 -20.50
CA TYR A 413 5.60 0.89 -19.68
C TYR A 413 4.24 0.29 -19.29
N ALA A 414 3.31 1.11 -18.79
CA ALA A 414 1.94 0.67 -18.48
C ALA A 414 1.23 0.09 -19.74
N SER A 415 1.45 0.70 -20.91
CA SER A 415 0.87 0.21 -22.18
C SER A 415 1.43 -1.16 -22.58
N MET A 416 2.73 -1.38 -22.43
CA MET A 416 3.37 -2.67 -22.69
C MET A 416 2.85 -3.76 -21.76
N LEU A 417 2.68 -3.44 -20.46
CA LEU A 417 2.14 -4.36 -19.47
C LEU A 417 0.70 -4.76 -19.78
N ARG A 418 -0.18 -3.77 -20.07
CA ARG A 418 -1.57 -4.03 -20.43
C ARG A 418 -1.67 -4.84 -21.74
N ALA A 419 -0.85 -4.53 -22.72
CA ALA A 419 -0.77 -5.29 -23.98
C ALA A 419 -0.34 -6.76 -23.76
N SER A 420 0.34 -7.04 -22.66
CA SER A 420 0.74 -8.39 -22.22
C SER A 420 -0.26 -9.06 -21.26
N GLY A 421 -1.42 -8.43 -20.98
CA GLY A 421 -2.43 -8.94 -20.06
C GLY A 421 -2.09 -8.73 -18.59
N VAL A 422 -1.11 -7.90 -18.26
CA VAL A 422 -0.74 -7.54 -16.89
C VAL A 422 -1.49 -6.27 -16.49
N PRO A 423 -2.36 -6.30 -15.47
CA PRO A 423 -3.04 -5.09 -15.00
C PRO A 423 -2.03 -4.06 -14.53
N ALA A 424 -2.09 -2.86 -15.12
CA ALA A 424 -1.16 -1.79 -14.82
C ALA A 424 -1.84 -0.42 -14.85
N LEU A 425 -1.36 0.49 -14.02
CA LEU A 425 -1.80 1.87 -14.01
C LEU A 425 -0.61 2.82 -13.89
N PRO A 426 -0.65 3.94 -14.62
CA PRO A 426 0.29 5.03 -14.42
C PRO A 426 -0.06 5.77 -13.14
N VAL A 427 0.96 6.28 -12.46
CA VAL A 427 0.83 7.15 -11.29
C VAL A 427 1.44 8.49 -11.63
N ALA A 428 0.64 9.53 -11.51
CA ALA A 428 1.07 10.90 -11.70
C ALA A 428 1.35 11.57 -10.37
N GLY A 429 2.49 12.24 -10.27
CA GLY A 429 2.89 12.86 -9.02
C GLY A 429 4.08 13.79 -9.13
N ILE A 430 4.79 13.88 -8.03
CA ILE A 430 6.04 14.61 -7.92
C ILE A 430 7.11 13.76 -7.24
N LEU A 431 8.35 14.01 -7.60
CA LEU A 431 9.55 13.54 -6.89
C LEU A 431 10.19 14.72 -6.17
N VAL A 432 10.44 14.56 -4.87
CA VAL A 432 11.09 15.61 -4.06
C VAL A 432 12.58 15.34 -4.00
N ASP A 433 13.38 16.27 -4.51
CA ASP A 433 14.84 16.13 -4.53
C ASP A 433 15.52 16.49 -3.19
N ASP A 434 16.84 16.35 -3.12
CA ASP A 434 17.63 16.63 -1.91
C ASP A 434 17.71 18.12 -1.58
N SER A 435 17.35 18.99 -2.52
CA SER A 435 17.17 20.43 -2.31
C SER A 435 15.75 20.80 -1.86
N ARG A 436 14.89 19.80 -1.59
CA ARG A 436 13.44 19.94 -1.26
C ARG A 436 12.64 20.60 -2.38
N ARG A 437 13.10 20.49 -3.62
CA ARG A 437 12.37 20.94 -4.78
C ARG A 437 11.50 19.80 -5.30
N ALA A 438 10.25 20.12 -5.64
CA ALA A 438 9.33 19.20 -6.26
C ALA A 438 9.49 19.22 -7.80
N TRP A 439 9.66 18.06 -8.38
CA TRP A 439 9.72 17.85 -9.83
C TRP A 439 8.51 17.06 -10.28
N ARG A 440 7.87 17.46 -11.37
CA ARG A 440 6.84 16.64 -12.01
C ARG A 440 7.44 15.29 -12.35
N HIS A 441 6.77 14.23 -11.94
CA HIS A 441 7.27 12.88 -12.12
C HIS A 441 6.12 11.89 -12.26
N ALA A 442 6.36 10.80 -12.98
CA ALA A 442 5.43 9.72 -13.11
C ALA A 442 6.14 8.37 -13.04
N TRP A 443 5.44 7.40 -12.53
CA TRP A 443 5.86 6.01 -12.45
C TRP A 443 4.69 5.08 -12.78
N THR A 444 4.89 3.79 -12.68
CA THR A 444 3.87 2.79 -13.00
C THR A 444 3.71 1.84 -11.82
N GLU A 445 2.51 1.37 -11.60
CA GLU A 445 2.23 0.24 -10.71
C GLU A 445 1.57 -0.87 -11.53
N PHE A 446 1.99 -2.13 -11.28
CA PHE A 446 1.36 -3.30 -11.86
C PHE A 446 0.89 -4.25 -10.77
N TYR A 447 -0.12 -5.05 -11.08
CA TYR A 447 -0.80 -5.88 -10.09
C TYR A 447 -0.44 -7.36 -10.23
N ILE A 448 -0.14 -7.98 -9.09
CA ILE A 448 0.04 -9.43 -8.97
C ILE A 448 -1.00 -9.98 -8.00
N TYR A 449 -1.80 -10.93 -8.47
CA TYR A 449 -2.78 -11.60 -7.61
C TYR A 449 -2.10 -12.30 -6.43
N GLY A 450 -2.63 -12.11 -5.24
CA GLY A 450 -2.05 -12.62 -3.99
C GLY A 450 -0.94 -11.75 -3.39
N PHE A 451 -0.44 -10.74 -4.13
CA PHE A 451 0.63 -9.85 -3.65
C PHE A 451 0.23 -8.38 -3.59
N GLY A 452 -0.62 -7.93 -4.53
CA GLY A 452 -1.03 -6.54 -4.67
C GLY A 452 -0.21 -5.75 -5.70
N TRP A 453 -0.17 -4.45 -5.52
CA TRP A 453 0.47 -3.50 -6.44
C TRP A 453 1.98 -3.46 -6.26
N ILE A 454 2.72 -3.54 -7.35
CA ILE A 454 4.17 -3.45 -7.39
C ILE A 454 4.57 -2.18 -8.13
N PRO A 455 5.25 -1.24 -7.46
CA PRO A 455 5.67 0.00 -8.10
C PRO A 455 6.91 -0.22 -8.96
N VAL A 456 6.99 0.54 -10.06
CA VAL A 456 8.17 0.61 -10.91
C VAL A 456 8.37 2.05 -11.35
N ASP A 457 9.53 2.59 -11.09
CA ASP A 457 9.94 3.86 -11.66
C ASP A 457 10.87 3.61 -12.86
N PRO A 458 10.39 3.69 -14.09
CA PRO A 458 11.19 3.39 -15.27
C PRO A 458 12.35 4.35 -15.47
N VAL A 459 12.22 5.61 -15.05
CA VAL A 459 13.27 6.63 -15.17
C VAL A 459 14.41 6.31 -14.23
N LEU A 460 14.12 6.15 -12.95
CA LEU A 460 15.15 5.89 -11.93
C LEU A 460 15.78 4.52 -12.12
N ALA A 461 15.01 3.51 -12.50
CA ALA A 461 15.49 2.18 -12.85
C ALA A 461 16.46 2.20 -14.05
N SER A 462 16.27 3.13 -15.00
CA SER A 462 17.15 3.33 -16.17
C SER A 462 18.37 4.19 -15.87
N GLY A 463 18.60 4.59 -14.61
CA GLY A 463 19.68 5.50 -14.25
C GLY A 463 19.44 6.97 -14.58
N GLY A 464 18.21 7.34 -14.95
CA GLY A 464 17.82 8.73 -15.20
C GLY A 464 17.97 9.61 -13.96
N ASN A 465 18.26 10.88 -14.17
CA ASN A 465 18.40 11.88 -13.10
C ASN A 465 17.23 12.86 -13.15
N VAL A 466 16.61 13.12 -12.01
CA VAL A 466 15.52 14.08 -11.86
C VAL A 466 15.98 15.17 -10.90
N GLY A 467 16.21 16.37 -11.42
CA GLY A 467 16.74 17.48 -10.62
C GLY A 467 18.00 17.10 -9.84
N ASN A 468 18.07 17.48 -8.57
CA ASN A 468 19.14 17.11 -7.64
C ASN A 468 18.80 15.89 -6.79
N PHE A 469 17.94 15.01 -7.27
CA PHE A 469 17.55 13.81 -6.56
C PHE A 469 18.71 12.81 -6.48
N LEU A 470 19.10 12.46 -5.26
CA LEU A 470 20.07 11.42 -4.96
C LEU A 470 19.33 10.17 -4.50
N PRO A 471 19.20 9.15 -5.35
CA PRO A 471 18.46 7.94 -5.01
C PRO A 471 19.08 7.23 -3.81
N PRO A 472 18.26 6.82 -2.84
CA PRO A 472 18.75 6.08 -1.67
C PRO A 472 19.19 4.64 -2.04
N PHE A 473 18.75 4.12 -3.19
CA PHE A 473 19.17 2.81 -3.67
C PHE A 473 20.43 2.97 -4.54
N ALA A 474 21.55 2.38 -4.07
CA ALA A 474 22.80 2.35 -4.85
C ALA A 474 22.62 1.56 -6.16
N ASP A 475 21.90 0.43 -6.10
CA ASP A 475 21.47 -0.32 -7.27
C ASP A 475 20.14 0.24 -7.80
N ARG A 476 20.19 0.89 -8.96
CA ARG A 476 19.02 1.48 -9.62
C ARG A 476 17.99 0.45 -10.05
N SER A 477 18.37 -0.79 -10.32
CA SER A 477 17.44 -1.86 -10.66
C SER A 477 16.41 -2.12 -9.56
N ARG A 478 16.68 -1.71 -8.33
CA ARG A 478 15.74 -1.78 -7.21
C ARG A 478 14.48 -0.95 -7.41
N TYR A 479 14.46 0.05 -8.28
CA TYR A 479 13.23 0.77 -8.65
C TYR A 479 12.24 -0.08 -9.47
N PHE A 480 12.56 -1.32 -9.72
CA PHE A 480 11.59 -2.37 -10.04
C PHE A 480 11.14 -3.06 -8.75
N GLY A 481 9.99 -2.70 -8.27
CA GLY A 481 9.38 -3.25 -7.06
C GLY A 481 9.53 -2.39 -5.80
N ASN A 482 10.38 -1.38 -5.81
CA ASN A 482 10.62 -0.56 -4.64
C ASN A 482 10.52 0.93 -4.97
N LEU A 483 10.03 1.71 -4.00
CA LEU A 483 10.07 3.16 -4.03
C LEU A 483 10.56 3.70 -2.70
N ASP A 484 11.22 4.84 -2.76
CA ASP A 484 11.58 5.61 -1.58
C ASP A 484 10.43 6.50 -1.07
N ASP A 485 10.66 7.19 0.04
CA ASP A 485 9.70 8.06 0.73
C ASP A 485 9.62 9.49 0.15
N ARG A 486 10.01 9.68 -1.14
CA ARG A 486 10.03 10.99 -1.80
C ARG A 486 9.11 11.08 -3.02
N HIS A 487 8.44 9.98 -3.36
CA HIS A 487 7.42 9.91 -4.41
C HIS A 487 6.06 10.27 -3.83
N ILE A 488 5.47 11.37 -4.28
CA ILE A 488 4.17 11.84 -3.82
C ILE A 488 3.16 11.72 -4.96
N ALA A 489 2.17 10.84 -4.82
CA ALA A 489 1.15 10.57 -5.82
C ALA A 489 0.00 11.56 -5.73
N PHE A 490 -0.42 12.11 -6.86
CA PHE A 490 -1.62 12.93 -7.02
C PHE A 490 -2.71 12.23 -7.82
N SER A 491 -2.37 11.18 -8.57
CA SER A 491 -3.33 10.37 -9.30
C SER A 491 -2.80 8.95 -9.39
N ARG A 492 -3.67 7.96 -9.22
CA ARG A 492 -3.44 6.54 -9.53
C ARG A 492 -4.42 6.11 -10.62
N GLY A 493 -3.86 5.79 -11.79
CA GLY A 493 -4.66 5.62 -13.01
C GLY A 493 -5.17 6.95 -13.54
N LEU A 494 -5.97 6.86 -14.58
CA LEU A 494 -6.55 7.99 -15.26
C LEU A 494 -8.04 8.08 -14.94
N ALA A 495 -8.45 9.21 -14.42
CA ALA A 495 -9.86 9.53 -14.21
C ALA A 495 -10.30 10.55 -15.25
N SER A 496 -11.38 10.27 -15.96
CA SER A 496 -12.06 11.29 -16.77
C SER A 496 -12.68 12.32 -15.84
N VAL A 497 -12.52 13.58 -16.20
CA VAL A 497 -13.20 14.70 -15.53
C VAL A 497 -14.41 15.08 -16.37
N ASP A 498 -15.60 14.91 -15.80
CA ASP A 498 -16.84 15.32 -16.48
C ASP A 498 -16.97 16.84 -16.49
N ARG A 499 -17.61 17.38 -17.51
CA ARG A 499 -17.94 18.79 -17.51
C ARG A 499 -18.91 19.08 -16.35
N ILE A 500 -18.58 20.08 -15.53
CA ILE A 500 -19.53 20.66 -14.59
C ILE A 500 -20.41 21.62 -15.37
N THR A 501 -21.67 21.29 -15.53
CA THR A 501 -22.68 22.14 -16.18
C THR A 501 -23.43 22.99 -15.15
#